data_bc0200789da55011f55df0502d8f458f
#
_entry.id   bc0200789da55011f55df0502d8f458f
#
_cell.length_a   1.000
_cell.length_b   1.000
_cell.length_c   1.000
_cell.angle_alpha   90.00
_cell.angle_beta   90.00
_cell.angle_gamma   90.00
#
_symmetry.space_group_name_H-M   'P 1'
#
loop_
_entity.id
_entity.type
_entity.pdbx_description
1 polymer ?
#
loop_
_entity_poly.entity_id
_entity_poly.type
_entity_poly.pdbx_seq_one_letter_code
_entity_poly.pdbx_strand_id
1 'polypeptide(L)'
;KEYLLDVGRYWVREFNIDGWRLDVANEVDHQFWREFRTAVKEVKEDTYILGEIWHDSMPWLQGDQFDAVMNYPFTNATLDYIAKGTTDAEGFANAISNVLHSYPANVNEVSFNLLGSHDTPRILTICNDDKNKLKLLFLFQLSFIGTPCIYYGDEISMTGDQDPGCRKCMPWDKELHDIDMFEHVKKLIHLRKTYKAFGNHGEIHFIEANNDTNHVVYTKTTDDETIYFIINNSEQEITVSLPEQLTESVIEDLWTGKEFATEANELQATLAPYQFHILRTVK
;
A
#
# COMPACT_ATOMS: atom_id res chain seq x y z
N LYS A 1 -19.38 -26.86 14.47
CA LYS A 1 -18.82 -26.49 13.16
C LYS A 1 -19.92 -26.06 12.19
N GLU A 2 -20.93 -26.88 11.91
CA GLU A 2 -21.96 -26.58 10.90
C GLU A 2 -22.68 -25.26 11.13
N TYR A 3 -23.00 -24.95 12.40
CA TYR A 3 -23.57 -23.66 12.77
C TYR A 3 -22.72 -22.46 12.31
N LEU A 4 -21.39 -22.53 12.45
CA LEU A 4 -20.49 -21.45 12.00
C LEU A 4 -20.38 -21.36 10.47
N LEU A 5 -20.43 -22.50 9.77
CA LEU A 5 -20.51 -22.52 8.31
C LEU A 5 -21.82 -21.89 7.83
N ASP A 6 -22.94 -22.17 8.52
CA ASP A 6 -24.25 -21.54 8.22
C ASP A 6 -24.25 -20.04 8.49
N VAL A 7 -23.54 -19.55 9.51
CA VAL A 7 -23.35 -18.12 9.72
C VAL A 7 -22.62 -17.50 8.51
N GLY A 8 -21.57 -18.15 8.00
CA GLY A 8 -20.86 -17.71 6.80
C GLY A 8 -21.79 -17.60 5.58
N ARG A 9 -22.59 -18.64 5.32
CA ARG A 9 -23.58 -18.65 4.23
C ARG A 9 -24.68 -17.60 4.41
N TYR A 10 -25.18 -17.44 5.64
CA TYR A 10 -26.28 -16.54 5.97
C TYR A 10 -26.04 -15.10 5.56
N TRP A 11 -24.93 -14.52 6.00
CA TRP A 11 -24.61 -13.12 5.69
C TRP A 11 -24.39 -12.88 4.20
N VAL A 12 -23.78 -13.84 3.50
CA VAL A 12 -23.61 -13.75 2.05
C VAL A 12 -24.97 -13.81 1.34
N ARG A 13 -25.84 -14.75 1.73
CA ARG A 13 -27.14 -14.98 1.08
C ARG A 13 -28.16 -13.86 1.38
N GLU A 14 -28.30 -13.49 2.67
CA GLU A 14 -29.37 -12.59 3.11
C GLU A 14 -29.01 -11.11 2.90
N PHE A 15 -27.72 -10.76 3.00
CA PHE A 15 -27.26 -9.37 2.96
C PHE A 15 -26.35 -9.07 1.77
N ASN A 16 -26.04 -10.08 0.96
CA ASN A 16 -25.18 -9.94 -0.23
C ASN A 16 -23.85 -9.23 0.10
N ILE A 17 -23.22 -9.58 1.22
CA ILE A 17 -21.90 -9.03 1.56
C ILE A 17 -20.86 -9.40 0.51
N ASP A 18 -19.82 -8.55 0.35
CA ASP A 18 -18.79 -8.79 -0.66
C ASP A 18 -17.65 -9.68 -0.17
N GLY A 19 -17.49 -9.80 1.15
CA GLY A 19 -16.44 -10.65 1.70
C GLY A 19 -16.50 -10.81 3.20
N TRP A 20 -15.60 -11.65 3.70
CA TRP A 20 -15.36 -11.91 5.10
C TRP A 20 -13.93 -11.53 5.49
N ARG A 21 -13.78 -10.76 6.56
CA ARG A 21 -12.52 -10.65 7.30
C ARG A 21 -12.59 -11.59 8.51
N LEU A 22 -11.67 -12.51 8.57
CA LEU A 22 -11.63 -13.59 9.55
C LEU A 22 -10.57 -13.27 10.62
N ASP A 23 -11.06 -13.03 11.83
CA ASP A 23 -10.27 -12.66 13.00
C ASP A 23 -9.41 -13.83 13.47
N VAL A 24 -8.15 -13.56 13.88
CA VAL A 24 -7.21 -14.54 14.44
C VAL A 24 -7.17 -15.85 13.63
N ALA A 25 -7.12 -15.73 12.31
CA ALA A 25 -7.38 -16.85 11.40
C ALA A 25 -6.35 -17.99 11.50
N ASN A 26 -5.13 -17.70 11.97
CA ASN A 26 -4.09 -18.71 12.18
C ASN A 26 -4.34 -19.63 13.38
N GLU A 27 -5.27 -19.28 14.29
CA GLU A 27 -5.61 -20.10 15.46
C GLU A 27 -6.73 -21.13 15.18
N VAL A 28 -7.28 -21.11 13.97
CA VAL A 28 -8.36 -22.01 13.57
C VAL A 28 -7.84 -23.06 12.58
N ASP A 29 -8.35 -24.26 12.70
CA ASP A 29 -7.94 -25.41 11.90
C ASP A 29 -8.10 -25.18 10.39
N HIS A 30 -7.09 -25.55 9.62
CA HIS A 30 -7.07 -25.44 8.15
C HIS A 30 -8.25 -26.14 7.46
N GLN A 31 -8.69 -27.30 7.99
CA GLN A 31 -9.82 -28.01 7.41
C GLN A 31 -11.11 -27.23 7.57
N PHE A 32 -11.29 -26.52 8.70
CA PHE A 32 -12.43 -25.64 8.88
C PHE A 32 -12.44 -24.51 7.81
N TRP A 33 -11.29 -23.89 7.51
CA TRP A 33 -11.21 -22.83 6.50
C TRP A 33 -11.49 -23.34 5.09
N ARG A 34 -11.09 -24.56 4.73
CA ARG A 34 -11.45 -25.19 3.45
C ARG A 34 -12.96 -25.39 3.32
N GLU A 35 -13.59 -25.87 4.39
CA GLU A 35 -15.04 -26.04 4.43
C GLU A 35 -15.76 -24.69 4.44
N PHE A 36 -15.24 -23.69 5.14
CA PHE A 36 -15.78 -22.32 5.14
C PHE A 36 -15.73 -21.70 3.74
N ARG A 37 -14.58 -21.82 3.06
CA ARG A 37 -14.46 -21.37 1.66
C ARG A 37 -15.51 -22.01 0.78
N THR A 38 -15.62 -23.32 0.83
CA THR A 38 -16.62 -24.05 0.07
C THR A 38 -18.03 -23.54 0.37
N ALA A 39 -18.36 -23.41 1.65
CA ALA A 39 -19.68 -22.99 2.09
C ALA A 39 -20.07 -21.58 1.60
N VAL A 40 -19.16 -20.61 1.65
CA VAL A 40 -19.46 -19.24 1.23
C VAL A 40 -19.41 -19.06 -0.29
N LYS A 41 -18.45 -19.72 -0.98
CA LYS A 41 -18.30 -19.65 -2.44
C LYS A 41 -19.45 -20.38 -3.18
N GLU A 42 -20.09 -21.38 -2.59
CA GLU A 42 -21.30 -22.01 -3.11
C GLU A 42 -22.50 -21.03 -3.13
N VAL A 43 -22.54 -20.08 -2.21
CA VAL A 43 -23.59 -19.03 -2.17
C VAL A 43 -23.29 -17.92 -3.15
N LYS A 44 -22.04 -17.45 -3.19
CA LYS A 44 -21.57 -16.37 -4.07
C LYS A 44 -20.10 -16.61 -4.38
N GLU A 45 -19.77 -16.99 -5.60
CA GLU A 45 -18.45 -17.42 -6.04
C GLU A 45 -17.37 -16.36 -5.84
N ASP A 46 -17.71 -15.10 -6.06
CA ASP A 46 -16.82 -13.95 -5.96
C ASP A 46 -16.68 -13.37 -4.53
N THR A 47 -17.28 -14.01 -3.51
CA THR A 47 -17.11 -13.59 -2.11
C THR A 47 -15.64 -13.56 -1.72
N TYR A 48 -15.13 -12.39 -1.34
CA TYR A 48 -13.73 -12.22 -0.92
C TYR A 48 -13.51 -12.79 0.48
N ILE A 49 -12.48 -13.63 0.66
CA ILE A 49 -12.13 -14.23 1.95
C ILE A 49 -10.76 -13.75 2.39
N LEU A 50 -10.74 -12.90 3.40
CA LEU A 50 -9.57 -12.24 3.96
C LEU A 50 -9.25 -12.80 5.34
N GLY A 51 -8.07 -13.39 5.52
CA GLY A 51 -7.58 -13.82 6.84
C GLY A 51 -6.76 -12.75 7.54
N GLU A 52 -6.96 -12.60 8.86
CA GLU A 52 -6.02 -11.86 9.68
C GLU A 52 -4.91 -12.79 10.14
N ILE A 53 -3.72 -12.64 9.55
CA ILE A 53 -2.51 -13.35 9.90
C ILE A 53 -1.34 -12.37 9.86
N TRP A 54 -0.55 -12.32 10.93
CA TRP A 54 0.50 -11.31 11.13
C TRP A 54 1.89 -11.74 10.63
N HIS A 55 2.03 -12.97 10.21
CA HIS A 55 3.28 -13.59 9.76
C HIS A 55 3.15 -14.20 8.36
N ASP A 56 4.12 -15.00 7.92
CA ASP A 56 4.04 -15.73 6.65
C ASP A 56 2.74 -16.54 6.58
N SER A 57 1.98 -16.25 5.54
CA SER A 57 0.62 -16.77 5.37
C SER A 57 0.49 -17.76 4.21
N MET A 58 1.60 -18.18 3.59
CA MET A 58 1.59 -19.09 2.46
C MET A 58 0.77 -20.38 2.70
N PRO A 59 0.75 -21.00 3.92
CA PRO A 59 -0.07 -22.18 4.18
C PRO A 59 -1.58 -22.00 3.99
N TRP A 60 -2.10 -20.77 4.08
CA TRP A 60 -3.53 -20.43 3.91
C TRP A 60 -3.87 -19.93 2.50
N LEU A 61 -2.86 -19.67 1.66
CA LEU A 61 -2.99 -19.01 0.35
C LEU A 61 -2.76 -19.98 -0.83
N GLN A 62 -3.01 -21.29 -0.60
CA GLN A 62 -2.86 -22.33 -1.62
C GLN A 62 -4.06 -22.43 -2.58
N GLY A 63 -5.03 -21.51 -2.51
CA GLY A 63 -6.23 -21.49 -3.34
C GLY A 63 -7.43 -22.23 -2.75
N ASP A 64 -7.26 -22.89 -1.61
CA ASP A 64 -8.28 -23.72 -0.96
C ASP A 64 -8.85 -23.13 0.36
N GLN A 65 -8.31 -22.00 0.85
CA GLN A 65 -8.73 -21.37 2.10
C GLN A 65 -9.05 -19.88 1.87
N PHE A 66 -8.05 -19.00 1.91
CA PHE A 66 -8.25 -17.55 1.75
C PHE A 66 -7.91 -17.07 0.33
N ASP A 67 -8.55 -16.00 -0.10
CA ASP A 67 -8.16 -15.30 -1.32
C ASP A 67 -6.95 -14.40 -1.02
N ALA A 68 -6.88 -13.81 0.18
CA ALA A 68 -5.80 -12.97 0.65
C ALA A 68 -5.71 -12.92 2.17
N VAL A 69 -4.68 -12.24 2.65
CA VAL A 69 -4.50 -11.90 4.07
C VAL A 69 -4.25 -10.40 4.24
N MET A 70 -4.46 -9.90 5.47
CA MET A 70 -3.96 -8.59 5.87
C MET A 70 -2.43 -8.62 5.78
N ASN A 71 -1.86 -7.79 4.88
CA ASN A 71 -0.45 -7.88 4.47
C ASN A 71 0.48 -7.18 5.47
N TYR A 72 0.61 -7.73 6.67
CA TYR A 72 1.52 -7.19 7.69
C TYR A 72 3.01 -7.19 7.31
N PRO A 73 3.53 -8.14 6.51
CA PRO A 73 4.89 -8.02 5.97
C PRO A 73 5.11 -6.73 5.17
N PHE A 74 4.15 -6.33 4.33
CA PHE A 74 4.16 -5.03 3.64
C PHE A 74 4.13 -3.86 4.63
N THR A 75 3.23 -3.92 5.62
CA THR A 75 3.10 -2.89 6.66
C THR A 75 4.42 -2.67 7.38
N ASN A 76 5.05 -3.76 7.86
CA ASN A 76 6.30 -3.69 8.60
C ASN A 76 7.42 -3.11 7.75
N ALA A 77 7.65 -3.63 6.53
CA ALA A 77 8.70 -3.13 5.64
C ALA A 77 8.54 -1.62 5.36
N THR A 78 7.31 -1.19 5.11
CA THR A 78 7.01 0.22 4.77
C THR A 78 7.18 1.15 5.97
N LEU A 79 6.69 0.75 7.15
CA LEU A 79 6.82 1.55 8.37
C LEU A 79 8.26 1.60 8.89
N ASP A 80 8.99 0.49 8.79
CA ASP A 80 10.38 0.42 9.27
C ASP A 80 11.30 1.35 8.48
N TYR A 81 11.06 1.51 7.18
CA TYR A 81 11.82 2.43 6.34
C TYR A 81 11.33 3.87 6.47
N ILE A 82 10.06 4.14 6.13
CA ILE A 82 9.56 5.52 5.96
C ILE A 82 9.31 6.20 7.32
N ALA A 83 8.67 5.50 8.25
CA ALA A 83 8.26 6.12 9.52
C ALA A 83 9.34 6.06 10.59
N LYS A 84 9.88 4.86 10.84
CA LYS A 84 10.75 4.58 11.99
C LYS A 84 12.24 4.77 11.70
N GLY A 85 12.67 4.62 10.42
CA GLY A 85 14.08 4.67 10.04
C GLY A 85 14.91 3.53 10.66
N THR A 86 14.29 2.38 10.91
CA THR A 86 14.95 1.18 11.47
C THR A 86 15.57 0.29 10.41
N THR A 87 15.26 0.55 9.14
CA THR A 87 15.91 -0.05 7.97
C THR A 87 16.33 1.05 6.99
N ASP A 88 17.35 0.78 6.19
CA ASP A 88 17.84 1.68 5.14
C ASP A 88 17.13 1.43 3.79
N ALA A 89 17.50 2.20 2.76
CA ALA A 89 16.87 2.14 1.45
C ALA A 89 17.03 0.77 0.76
N GLU A 90 18.22 0.18 0.81
CA GLU A 90 18.47 -1.16 0.26
C GLU A 90 17.70 -2.24 1.03
N GLY A 91 17.70 -2.15 2.36
CA GLY A 91 16.92 -3.06 3.22
C GLY A 91 15.44 -3.00 2.92
N PHE A 92 14.89 -1.82 2.69
CA PHE A 92 13.50 -1.62 2.27
C PHE A 92 13.20 -2.25 0.90
N ALA A 93 14.03 -1.95 -0.11
CA ALA A 93 13.85 -2.52 -1.45
C ALA A 93 13.89 -4.06 -1.43
N ASN A 94 14.81 -4.63 -0.64
CA ASN A 94 14.90 -6.08 -0.45
C ASN A 94 13.67 -6.64 0.28
N ALA A 95 13.20 -5.98 1.35
CA ALA A 95 12.03 -6.41 2.10
C ALA A 95 10.76 -6.40 1.23
N ILE A 96 10.56 -5.36 0.43
CA ILE A 96 9.42 -5.27 -0.50
C ILE A 96 9.55 -6.31 -1.62
N SER A 97 10.74 -6.54 -2.15
CA SER A 97 10.96 -7.60 -3.14
C SER A 97 10.61 -8.98 -2.55
N ASN A 98 10.98 -9.24 -1.30
CA ASN A 98 10.58 -10.47 -0.61
C ASN A 98 9.06 -10.58 -0.46
N VAL A 99 8.36 -9.50 -0.10
CA VAL A 99 6.88 -9.48 -0.02
C VAL A 99 6.26 -9.88 -1.36
N LEU A 100 6.76 -9.31 -2.48
CA LEU A 100 6.26 -9.60 -3.82
C LEU A 100 6.49 -11.06 -4.26
N HIS A 101 7.59 -11.68 -3.83
CA HIS A 101 7.94 -13.04 -4.21
C HIS A 101 7.44 -14.10 -3.21
N SER A 102 6.93 -13.70 -2.05
CA SER A 102 6.43 -14.63 -1.03
C SER A 102 5.10 -15.30 -1.42
N TYR A 103 4.30 -14.63 -2.25
CA TYR A 103 2.97 -15.12 -2.66
C TYR A 103 2.82 -15.15 -4.18
N PRO A 104 1.93 -16.00 -4.73
CA PRO A 104 1.59 -15.99 -6.14
C PRO A 104 1.04 -14.62 -6.60
N ALA A 105 1.24 -14.28 -7.88
CA ALA A 105 0.83 -12.98 -8.42
C ALA A 105 -0.66 -12.66 -8.18
N ASN A 106 -1.54 -13.64 -8.40
CA ASN A 106 -2.98 -13.48 -8.16
C ASN A 106 -3.35 -13.21 -6.68
N VAL A 107 -2.52 -13.67 -5.73
CA VAL A 107 -2.68 -13.36 -4.31
C VAL A 107 -2.18 -11.93 -4.03
N ASN A 108 -1.02 -11.54 -4.59
CA ASN A 108 -0.50 -10.18 -4.45
C ASN A 108 -1.48 -9.13 -4.98
N GLU A 109 -2.17 -9.40 -6.09
CA GLU A 109 -3.16 -8.49 -6.71
C GLU A 109 -4.36 -8.19 -5.81
N VAL A 110 -4.68 -9.07 -4.88
CA VAL A 110 -5.82 -8.93 -3.97
C VAL A 110 -5.41 -8.83 -2.49
N SER A 111 -4.12 -8.89 -2.19
CA SER A 111 -3.58 -8.72 -0.83
C SER A 111 -4.02 -7.40 -0.21
N PHE A 112 -4.40 -7.46 1.07
CA PHE A 112 -4.98 -6.33 1.78
C PHE A 112 -3.87 -5.50 2.46
N ASN A 113 -3.41 -4.45 1.77
CA ASN A 113 -2.28 -3.63 2.19
C ASN A 113 -2.74 -2.51 3.12
N LEU A 114 -2.45 -2.67 4.40
CA LEU A 114 -2.75 -1.68 5.43
C LEU A 114 -1.45 -1.03 5.92
N LEU A 115 -1.54 0.20 6.42
CA LEU A 115 -0.47 0.86 7.17
C LEU A 115 -0.73 0.82 8.67
N GLY A 116 -1.99 0.80 9.06
CA GLY A 116 -2.45 0.70 10.43
C GLY A 116 -3.84 0.08 10.53
N SER A 117 -4.23 -0.26 11.74
CA SER A 117 -5.53 -0.86 12.05
C SER A 117 -6.01 -0.46 13.46
N HIS A 118 -7.13 -1.03 13.89
CA HIS A 118 -7.63 -0.89 15.23
C HIS A 118 -6.76 -1.59 16.32
N ASP A 119 -5.78 -2.38 15.92
CA ASP A 119 -4.86 -3.13 16.79
C ASP A 119 -3.45 -2.52 16.86
N THR A 120 -3.22 -1.44 16.13
CA THR A 120 -1.92 -0.77 16.07
C THR A 120 -2.06 0.72 16.39
N PRO A 121 -0.99 1.41 16.84
CA PRO A 121 -1.00 2.86 16.92
C PRO A 121 -1.33 3.50 15.57
N ARG A 122 -1.92 4.69 15.59
CA ARG A 122 -2.18 5.48 14.39
C ARG A 122 -0.89 5.80 13.66
N ILE A 123 -0.94 5.83 12.33
CA ILE A 123 0.24 5.99 11.48
C ILE A 123 0.96 7.31 11.76
N LEU A 124 0.22 8.41 11.94
CA LEU A 124 0.83 9.70 12.25
C LEU A 124 1.57 9.67 13.60
N THR A 125 1.03 8.96 14.59
CA THR A 125 1.72 8.75 15.87
C THR A 125 3.03 7.97 15.67
N ILE A 126 3.02 6.93 14.83
CA ILE A 126 4.24 6.16 14.48
C ILE A 126 5.27 7.06 13.77
N CYS A 127 4.82 8.02 12.97
CA CYS A 127 5.66 9.01 12.31
C CYS A 127 6.17 10.13 13.25
N ASN A 128 5.91 10.08 14.55
CA ASN A 128 6.21 11.17 15.51
C ASN A 128 5.60 12.51 15.06
N ASP A 129 4.36 12.48 14.62
CA ASP A 129 3.57 13.62 14.11
C ASP A 129 4.15 14.28 12.84
N ASP A 130 5.10 13.63 12.16
CA ASP A 130 5.64 14.10 10.88
C ASP A 130 4.69 13.75 9.72
N LYS A 131 3.94 14.75 9.27
CA LYS A 131 2.99 14.63 8.17
C LYS A 131 3.66 14.37 6.81
N ASN A 132 4.92 14.75 6.63
CA ASN A 132 5.62 14.49 5.36
C ASN A 132 5.90 12.98 5.22
N LYS A 133 6.32 12.33 6.30
CA LYS A 133 6.46 10.87 6.33
C LYS A 133 5.12 10.18 6.07
N LEU A 134 4.02 10.66 6.68
CA LEU A 134 2.69 10.13 6.43
C LEU A 134 2.28 10.25 4.94
N LYS A 135 2.62 11.36 4.29
CA LYS A 135 2.39 11.53 2.85
C LYS A 135 3.16 10.52 2.00
N LEU A 136 4.42 10.24 2.34
CA LEU A 136 5.22 9.21 1.66
C LEU A 136 4.66 7.81 1.88
N LEU A 137 4.16 7.51 3.08
CA LEU A 137 3.50 6.24 3.38
C LEU A 137 2.27 6.02 2.50
N PHE A 138 1.39 7.02 2.39
CA PHE A 138 0.22 6.93 1.51
C PHE A 138 0.61 6.84 0.04
N LEU A 139 1.65 7.54 -0.41
CA LEU A 139 2.16 7.42 -1.76
C LEU A 139 2.56 5.97 -2.06
N PHE A 140 3.36 5.37 -1.19
CA PHE A 140 3.83 4.00 -1.41
C PHE A 140 2.68 2.99 -1.33
N GLN A 141 1.79 3.09 -0.32
CA GLN A 141 0.62 2.22 -0.19
C GLN A 141 -0.28 2.26 -1.43
N LEU A 142 -0.60 3.47 -1.92
CA LEU A 142 -1.53 3.63 -3.03
C LEU A 142 -0.92 3.33 -4.39
N SER A 143 0.42 3.35 -4.51
CA SER A 143 1.12 2.91 -5.72
C SER A 143 1.52 1.44 -5.71
N PHE A 144 1.40 0.74 -4.59
CA PHE A 144 1.76 -0.67 -4.49
C PHE A 144 0.67 -1.58 -5.09
N ILE A 145 1.07 -2.80 -5.51
CA ILE A 145 0.14 -3.85 -5.99
C ILE A 145 -0.71 -4.35 -4.82
N GLY A 146 -1.95 -4.69 -5.08
CA GLY A 146 -2.90 -5.17 -4.07
C GLY A 146 -4.01 -4.18 -3.76
N THR A 147 -4.74 -4.42 -2.70
CA THR A 147 -5.89 -3.62 -2.25
C THR A 147 -5.49 -2.72 -1.08
N PRO A 148 -5.33 -1.41 -1.28
CA PRO A 148 -4.99 -0.51 -0.18
C PRO A 148 -6.16 -0.37 0.79
N CYS A 149 -5.85 -0.47 2.08
CA CYS A 149 -6.79 -0.24 3.17
C CYS A 149 -6.37 0.97 3.99
N ILE A 150 -7.22 1.98 4.04
CA ILE A 150 -7.03 3.16 4.88
C ILE A 150 -7.84 2.96 6.15
N TYR A 151 -7.18 2.96 7.32
CA TYR A 151 -7.88 2.96 8.59
C TYR A 151 -8.52 4.34 8.81
N TYR A 152 -9.80 4.38 9.18
CA TYR A 152 -10.58 5.62 9.25
C TYR A 152 -9.86 6.70 10.06
N GLY A 153 -9.82 7.91 9.51
CA GLY A 153 -9.22 9.08 10.15
C GLY A 153 -7.72 9.27 9.91
N ASP A 154 -7.01 8.26 9.37
CA ASP A 154 -5.61 8.44 8.99
C ASP A 154 -5.49 9.45 7.84
N GLU A 155 -6.49 9.49 6.93
CA GLU A 155 -6.59 10.44 5.83
C GLU A 155 -6.82 11.89 6.26
N ILE A 156 -7.14 12.11 7.52
CA ILE A 156 -7.29 13.44 8.15
C ILE A 156 -6.31 13.67 9.29
N SER A 157 -5.24 12.88 9.34
CA SER A 157 -4.14 13.01 10.32
C SER A 157 -4.55 12.74 11.77
N MET A 158 -5.45 11.79 12.02
CA MET A 158 -5.76 11.38 13.40
C MET A 158 -4.54 10.73 14.07
N THR A 159 -4.35 11.05 15.34
CA THR A 159 -3.32 10.44 16.21
C THR A 159 -3.95 9.54 17.26
N GLY A 160 -3.18 8.58 17.76
CA GLY A 160 -3.55 7.68 18.83
C GLY A 160 -2.51 6.60 19.06
N ASP A 161 -2.22 6.34 20.33
CA ASP A 161 -1.33 5.27 20.75
C ASP A 161 -2.03 3.89 20.70
N GLN A 162 -1.48 2.92 21.42
CA GLN A 162 -2.03 1.58 21.55
C GLN A 162 -3.53 1.61 21.94
N ASP A 163 -4.22 0.49 21.72
CA ASP A 163 -5.61 0.32 22.13
C ASP A 163 -5.79 0.70 23.61
N PRO A 164 -6.79 1.52 23.98
CA PRO A 164 -7.88 2.04 23.15
C PRO A 164 -7.58 3.36 22.42
N GLY A 165 -6.39 3.92 22.53
CA GLY A 165 -6.03 5.24 21.97
C GLY A 165 -6.17 5.33 20.45
N CYS A 166 -5.90 4.25 19.73
CA CYS A 166 -6.04 4.16 18.27
C CYS A 166 -7.51 4.11 17.80
N ARG A 167 -8.47 3.79 18.70
CA ARG A 167 -9.90 3.62 18.40
C ARG A 167 -10.76 4.84 18.76
N LYS A 168 -10.17 6.05 18.74
CA LYS A 168 -10.93 7.30 18.97
C LYS A 168 -12.06 7.43 17.94
N CYS A 169 -13.15 8.08 18.34
CA CYS A 169 -14.26 8.40 17.44
C CYS A 169 -13.79 9.26 16.27
N MET A 170 -14.36 9.02 15.09
CA MET A 170 -14.15 9.87 13.91
C MET A 170 -14.63 11.29 14.21
N PRO A 171 -13.80 12.33 14.07
CA PRO A 171 -14.26 13.71 14.16
C PRO A 171 -15.01 14.05 12.87
N TRP A 172 -16.33 14.16 12.94
CA TRP A 172 -17.15 14.47 11.75
C TRP A 172 -17.19 15.97 11.43
N ASP A 173 -16.74 16.81 12.36
CA ASP A 173 -16.58 18.24 12.13
C ASP A 173 -15.39 18.49 11.19
N LYS A 174 -15.67 19.02 10.01
CA LYS A 174 -14.65 19.28 8.99
C LYS A 174 -13.62 20.33 9.40
N GLU A 175 -13.91 21.17 10.37
CA GLU A 175 -12.95 22.16 10.90
C GLU A 175 -11.79 21.47 11.64
N LEU A 176 -12.00 20.21 12.09
CA LEU A 176 -10.99 19.38 12.75
C LEU A 176 -10.15 18.54 11.77
N HIS A 177 -10.49 18.55 10.49
CA HIS A 177 -9.80 17.74 9.49
C HIS A 177 -8.52 18.43 9.02
N ASP A 178 -7.47 17.64 8.85
CA ASP A 178 -6.29 18.02 8.08
C ASP A 178 -6.63 17.97 6.59
N ILE A 179 -7.03 19.11 6.03
CA ILE A 179 -7.47 19.22 4.63
C ILE A 179 -6.32 18.94 3.66
N ASP A 180 -5.09 19.33 4.01
CA ASP A 180 -3.92 19.08 3.16
C ASP A 180 -3.65 17.56 3.02
N MET A 181 -3.71 16.82 4.12
CA MET A 181 -3.60 15.36 4.09
C MET A 181 -4.76 14.71 3.33
N PHE A 182 -5.97 15.16 3.59
CA PHE A 182 -7.17 14.66 2.89
C PHE A 182 -7.07 14.82 1.37
N GLU A 183 -6.71 16.01 0.88
CA GLU A 183 -6.55 16.24 -0.56
C GLU A 183 -5.35 15.49 -1.14
N HIS A 184 -4.27 15.27 -0.36
CA HIS A 184 -3.16 14.42 -0.75
C HIS A 184 -3.60 12.98 -1.01
N VAL A 185 -4.29 12.37 -0.05
CA VAL A 185 -4.80 10.99 -0.17
C VAL A 185 -5.81 10.86 -1.31
N LYS A 186 -6.74 11.80 -1.41
CA LYS A 186 -7.74 11.86 -2.48
C LYS A 186 -7.09 11.93 -3.87
N LYS A 187 -6.03 12.73 -4.03
CA LYS A 187 -5.28 12.82 -5.28
C LYS A 187 -4.59 11.51 -5.63
N LEU A 188 -3.93 10.85 -4.67
CA LEU A 188 -3.31 9.54 -4.90
C LEU A 188 -4.34 8.47 -5.29
N ILE A 189 -5.51 8.45 -4.66
CA ILE A 189 -6.62 7.57 -5.05
C ILE A 189 -7.08 7.85 -6.48
N HIS A 190 -7.16 9.14 -6.86
CA HIS A 190 -7.51 9.52 -8.23
C HIS A 190 -6.46 9.03 -9.23
N LEU A 191 -5.17 9.24 -8.97
CA LEU A 191 -4.08 8.73 -9.82
C LEU A 191 -4.13 7.21 -9.97
N ARG A 192 -4.33 6.47 -8.86
CA ARG A 192 -4.47 5.01 -8.89
C ARG A 192 -5.64 4.53 -9.74
N LYS A 193 -6.75 5.25 -9.76
CA LYS A 193 -7.92 4.92 -10.58
C LYS A 193 -7.77 5.32 -12.05
N THR A 194 -6.96 6.32 -12.34
CA THR A 194 -6.80 6.89 -13.68
C THR A 194 -5.72 6.14 -14.48
N TYR A 195 -4.59 5.83 -13.86
CA TYR A 195 -3.44 5.25 -14.53
C TYR A 195 -3.27 3.76 -14.16
N LYS A 196 -3.31 2.89 -15.17
CA LYS A 196 -3.23 1.43 -14.96
C LYS A 196 -1.93 1.03 -14.28
N ALA A 197 -0.80 1.60 -14.74
CA ALA A 197 0.51 1.31 -14.18
C ALA A 197 0.61 1.75 -12.70
N PHE A 198 -0.11 2.76 -12.27
CA PHE A 198 -0.10 3.21 -10.88
C PHE A 198 -0.67 2.15 -9.91
N GLY A 199 -1.67 1.40 -10.36
CA GLY A 199 -2.38 0.38 -9.58
C GLY A 199 -1.84 -1.05 -9.75
N ASN A 200 -2.73 -2.03 -9.76
CA ASN A 200 -2.41 -3.46 -9.79
C ASN A 200 -1.78 -3.95 -11.09
N HIS A 201 -2.03 -3.26 -12.22
CA HIS A 201 -1.56 -3.73 -13.52
C HIS A 201 -0.09 -3.41 -13.80
N GLY A 202 0.52 -2.51 -13.03
CA GLY A 202 1.93 -2.15 -13.19
C GLY A 202 2.85 -3.11 -12.46
N GLU A 203 3.78 -3.73 -13.19
CA GLU A 203 4.87 -4.50 -12.59
C GLU A 203 5.84 -3.55 -11.88
N ILE A 204 6.20 -3.87 -10.64
CA ILE A 204 7.06 -3.02 -9.81
C ILE A 204 8.53 -3.47 -9.87
N HIS A 205 9.43 -2.52 -10.14
CA HIS A 205 10.87 -2.75 -10.10
C HIS A 205 11.58 -1.61 -9.39
N PHE A 206 12.43 -1.93 -8.40
CA PHE A 206 13.36 -0.97 -7.82
C PHE A 206 14.54 -0.76 -8.77
N ILE A 207 14.77 0.49 -9.20
CA ILE A 207 15.89 0.89 -10.06
C ILE A 207 17.08 1.29 -9.19
N GLU A 208 16.81 2.04 -8.13
CA GLU A 208 17.83 2.53 -7.21
C GLU A 208 17.30 2.51 -5.78
N ALA A 209 18.18 2.10 -4.86
CA ALA A 209 17.99 2.25 -3.43
C ALA A 209 19.33 2.71 -2.86
N ASN A 210 19.41 3.94 -2.39
CA ASN A 210 20.65 4.59 -2.00
C ASN A 210 20.66 4.90 -0.51
N ASN A 211 21.57 4.25 0.22
CA ASN A 211 21.66 4.39 1.66
C ASN A 211 22.30 5.72 2.08
N ASP A 212 23.20 6.28 1.26
CA ASP A 212 23.91 7.53 1.61
C ASP A 212 22.99 8.74 1.61
N THR A 213 22.08 8.79 0.66
CA THR A 213 21.10 9.87 0.49
C THR A 213 19.69 9.50 0.96
N ASN A 214 19.52 8.24 1.40
CA ASN A 214 18.25 7.67 1.90
C ASN A 214 17.07 7.91 0.95
N HIS A 215 17.24 7.53 -0.33
CA HIS A 215 16.20 7.61 -1.32
C HIS A 215 15.99 6.29 -2.06
N VAL A 216 14.84 6.15 -2.67
CA VAL A 216 14.50 5.03 -3.55
C VAL A 216 13.91 5.53 -4.86
N VAL A 217 14.23 4.82 -5.95
CA VAL A 217 13.59 4.97 -7.26
C VAL A 217 13.03 3.62 -7.67
N TYR A 218 11.74 3.57 -7.92
CA TYR A 218 11.10 2.38 -8.47
C TYR A 218 10.17 2.73 -9.62
N THR A 219 9.93 1.75 -10.48
CA THR A 219 8.99 1.87 -11.60
C THR A 219 7.78 1.00 -11.40
N LYS A 220 6.70 1.43 -12.03
CA LYS A 220 5.52 0.63 -12.29
C LYS A 220 5.28 0.64 -13.79
N THR A 221 5.33 -0.54 -14.42
CA THR A 221 5.34 -0.68 -15.89
C THR A 221 4.20 -1.56 -16.38
N THR A 222 3.53 -1.10 -17.45
CA THR A 222 2.59 -1.87 -18.26
C THR A 222 3.09 -1.88 -19.71
N ASP A 223 2.35 -2.53 -20.61
CA ASP A 223 2.69 -2.52 -22.04
C ASP A 223 2.67 -1.11 -22.63
N ASP A 224 1.81 -0.21 -22.13
CA ASP A 224 1.54 1.10 -22.71
C ASP A 224 2.30 2.25 -22.03
N GLU A 225 2.64 2.12 -20.75
CA GLU A 225 3.21 3.22 -19.96
C GLU A 225 4.19 2.73 -18.89
N THR A 226 5.08 3.62 -18.47
CA THR A 226 5.93 3.44 -17.30
C THR A 226 5.79 4.65 -16.38
N ILE A 227 5.59 4.41 -15.10
CA ILE A 227 5.58 5.46 -14.07
C ILE A 227 6.78 5.25 -13.16
N TYR A 228 7.59 6.30 -13.00
CA TYR A 228 8.75 6.35 -12.11
C TYR A 228 8.34 7.08 -10.83
N PHE A 229 8.62 6.45 -9.71
CA PHE A 229 8.45 7.03 -8.37
C PHE A 229 9.82 7.30 -7.79
N ILE A 230 10.11 8.55 -7.47
CA ILE A 230 11.35 8.98 -6.86
C ILE A 230 11.00 9.52 -5.49
N ILE A 231 11.52 8.91 -4.43
CA ILE A 231 11.16 9.23 -3.05
C ILE A 231 12.42 9.59 -2.28
N ASN A 232 12.48 10.81 -1.78
CA ASN A 232 13.46 11.25 -0.80
C ASN A 232 12.93 10.99 0.61
N ASN A 233 13.48 10.01 1.32
CA ASN A 233 13.12 9.71 2.72
C ASN A 233 14.14 10.29 3.71
N SER A 234 14.75 11.44 3.37
CA SER A 234 15.74 12.11 4.22
C SER A 234 15.33 13.53 4.61
N GLU A 235 15.99 14.08 5.62
CA GLU A 235 15.86 15.47 6.07
C GLU A 235 16.69 16.45 5.24
N GLN A 236 17.33 15.99 4.17
CA GLN A 236 18.18 16.78 3.32
C GLN A 236 17.58 16.94 1.93
N GLU A 237 17.90 18.03 1.26
CA GLU A 237 17.69 18.13 -0.18
C GLU A 237 18.69 17.22 -0.90
N ILE A 238 18.20 16.47 -1.87
CA ILE A 238 19.02 15.54 -2.66
C ILE A 238 18.82 15.79 -4.15
N THR A 239 19.81 15.43 -4.95
CA THR A 239 19.71 15.37 -6.40
C THR A 239 19.90 13.93 -6.86
N VAL A 240 18.93 13.42 -7.59
CA VAL A 240 18.90 12.06 -8.10
C VAL A 240 19.08 12.08 -9.61
N SER A 241 20.00 11.27 -10.13
CA SER A 241 20.15 11.06 -11.57
C SER A 241 19.01 10.20 -12.08
N LEU A 242 18.30 10.64 -13.09
CA LEU A 242 17.19 9.89 -13.67
C LEU A 242 17.71 8.87 -14.68
N PRO A 243 17.00 7.73 -14.87
CA PRO A 243 17.37 6.73 -15.83
C PRO A 243 17.45 7.27 -17.26
N GLU A 244 18.46 6.82 -18.06
CA GLU A 244 18.66 7.25 -19.45
C GLU A 244 17.42 7.01 -20.33
N GLN A 245 16.59 6.01 -20.02
CA GLN A 245 15.35 5.72 -20.74
C GLN A 245 14.35 6.88 -20.74
N LEU A 246 14.51 7.86 -19.84
CA LEU A 246 13.70 9.08 -19.80
C LEU A 246 14.14 10.14 -20.79
N THR A 247 15.31 10.01 -21.44
CA THR A 247 15.90 11.07 -22.32
C THR A 247 15.13 11.31 -23.61
N GLU A 248 14.39 10.33 -24.12
CA GLU A 248 13.75 10.39 -25.44
C GLU A 248 12.23 10.61 -25.39
N SER A 249 11.66 10.79 -24.19
CA SER A 249 10.22 10.83 -24.00
C SER A 249 9.78 12.19 -23.44
N VAL A 250 8.55 12.61 -23.77
CA VAL A 250 7.87 13.67 -23.01
C VAL A 250 7.52 13.09 -21.63
N ILE A 251 8.07 13.68 -20.60
CA ILE A 251 7.87 13.26 -19.22
C ILE A 251 6.79 14.14 -18.59
N GLU A 252 5.71 13.50 -18.14
CA GLU A 252 4.66 14.17 -17.36
C GLU A 252 4.88 13.90 -15.86
N ASP A 253 4.97 14.96 -15.05
CA ASP A 253 4.88 14.82 -13.61
C ASP A 253 3.40 14.75 -13.20
N LEU A 254 2.92 13.58 -12.90
CA LEU A 254 1.52 13.32 -12.52
C LEU A 254 1.09 14.06 -11.25
N TRP A 255 2.07 14.40 -10.38
CA TRP A 255 1.75 15.12 -9.17
C TRP A 255 1.48 16.59 -9.42
N THR A 256 2.22 17.23 -10.29
CA THR A 256 2.04 18.64 -10.64
C THR A 256 1.12 18.85 -11.85
N GLY A 257 0.96 17.83 -12.68
CA GLY A 257 0.24 17.90 -13.96
C GLY A 257 0.98 18.71 -15.02
N LYS A 258 2.29 18.84 -14.91
CA LYS A 258 3.14 19.57 -15.84
C LYS A 258 4.15 18.66 -16.51
N GLU A 259 4.65 19.10 -17.66
CA GLU A 259 5.84 18.48 -18.23
C GLU A 259 7.02 18.62 -17.27
N PHE A 260 7.72 17.56 -17.05
CA PHE A 260 8.96 17.56 -16.29
C PHE A 260 10.08 18.02 -17.20
N ALA A 261 10.60 19.22 -16.96
CA ALA A 261 11.68 19.79 -17.76
C ALA A 261 13.02 19.14 -17.38
N THR A 262 13.70 18.59 -18.38
CA THR A 262 15.10 18.16 -18.25
C THR A 262 15.99 19.28 -18.74
N GLU A 263 16.86 19.81 -17.87
CA GLU A 263 17.84 20.83 -18.30
C GLU A 263 19.00 20.16 -19.05
N ALA A 264 19.24 20.65 -20.27
CA ALA A 264 20.47 20.48 -21.07
C ALA A 264 21.24 19.15 -20.90
N ASN A 265 20.65 18.02 -21.27
CA ASN A 265 21.26 16.67 -21.26
C ASN A 265 21.58 16.06 -19.89
N GLU A 266 21.24 16.70 -18.78
CA GLU A 266 21.34 16.11 -17.46
C GLU A 266 19.94 15.74 -16.96
N LEU A 267 19.67 14.47 -16.89
CA LEU A 267 18.46 13.91 -16.31
C LEU A 267 18.61 13.86 -14.79
N GLN A 268 18.34 14.98 -14.15
CA GLN A 268 18.41 15.12 -12.70
C GLN A 268 17.07 15.60 -12.12
N ALA A 269 16.70 15.06 -10.99
CA ALA A 269 15.58 15.54 -10.17
C ALA A 269 16.11 15.99 -8.82
N THR A 270 15.83 17.24 -8.45
CA THR A 270 16.12 17.75 -7.11
C THR A 270 14.86 17.64 -6.25
N LEU A 271 15.00 16.98 -5.11
CA LEU A 271 13.91 16.75 -4.16
C LEU A 271 14.27 17.37 -2.80
N ALA A 272 13.42 18.24 -2.31
CA ALA A 272 13.54 18.73 -0.94
C ALA A 272 13.28 17.57 0.08
N PRO A 273 13.53 17.78 1.38
CA PRO A 273 13.26 16.78 2.42
C PRO A 273 11.87 16.18 2.32
N TYR A 274 11.79 14.86 2.35
CA TYR A 274 10.54 14.08 2.28
C TYR A 274 9.64 14.39 1.06
N GLN A 275 10.25 14.89 -0.04
CA GLN A 275 9.55 15.07 -1.31
C GLN A 275 9.62 13.85 -2.21
N PHE A 276 8.79 13.86 -3.24
CA PHE A 276 8.72 12.82 -4.26
C PHE A 276 8.38 13.41 -5.63
N HIS A 277 8.70 12.65 -6.68
CA HIS A 277 8.17 12.85 -8.03
C HIS A 277 7.45 11.59 -8.51
N ILE A 278 6.44 11.78 -9.34
CA ILE A 278 5.68 10.73 -10.02
C ILE A 278 5.74 11.04 -11.52
N LEU A 279 6.73 10.46 -12.20
CA LEU A 279 7.03 10.79 -13.59
C LEU A 279 6.49 9.70 -14.50
N ARG A 280 5.70 10.08 -15.50
CA ARG A 280 5.09 9.17 -16.47
C ARG A 280 5.69 9.34 -17.82
N THR A 281 5.99 8.21 -18.47
CA THR A 281 6.31 8.12 -19.89
C THR A 281 5.30 7.25 -20.60
N VAL A 282 4.95 7.60 -21.82
CA VAL A 282 4.07 6.82 -22.71
C VAL A 282 4.94 6.18 -23.77
N LYS A 283 4.76 4.89 -23.97
CA LYS A 283 5.49 4.11 -24.99
C LYS A 283 4.91 4.33 -26.38
#